data_7bacf28f32881c0809ffb0dbc6ccfead
#
_entry.id   7bacf28f32881c0809ffb0dbc6ccfead
#
_cell.length_a   1.000
_cell.length_b   1.000
_cell.length_c   1.000
_cell.angle_alpha   90.00
_cell.angle_beta   90.00
_cell.angle_gamma   90.00
#
_symmetry.space_group_name_H-M   'P 1'
#
loop_
_entity.id
_entity.type
_entity.pdbx_description
1 polymer ?
#
loop_
_entity_poly.entity_id
_entity_poly.type
_entity_poly.pdbx_seq_one_letter_code
_entity_poly.pdbx_strand_id
1 'polypeptide(L)'
;MTYETILIEQDERVGVITLNRPAALNALNSQVMTEVTTAAAEFDDDPGIGAIIVTGAGGKAFAAGADIKEMAALSFADVYAADFFGAWSKFAAVRTPTIAAVAGYALGGGCELAMMCDVLIAADNAKLGQPEIKLGVLPGMGGSQRLTRAIGKAKAMDMILTGRNMDAGEAERSGLVSRVVPADDLLSEAKAVATTISQMSRSASRMAKEAVNRAFETTLAEGLLSERRLFHSSFATADQTEGMAAFIEKRPPNFTHR
;
A
#
# COMPACT_ATOMS: atom_id res chain seq x y z
N MET A 1 9.14 -16.08 12.37
CA MET A 1 9.69 -15.07 13.34
C MET A 1 8.58 -14.63 14.25
N THR A 2 8.88 -14.20 15.48
CA THR A 2 7.88 -13.59 16.37
C THR A 2 7.96 -12.08 16.18
N TYR A 3 6.89 -11.44 15.75
CA TYR A 3 6.78 -9.99 15.60
C TYR A 3 6.26 -9.37 16.89
N GLU A 4 6.72 -8.16 17.24
CA GLU A 4 6.34 -7.46 18.47
C GLU A 4 5.40 -6.27 18.19
N THR A 5 5.55 -5.64 17.03
CA THR A 5 4.84 -4.40 16.67
C THR A 5 3.79 -4.58 15.59
N ILE A 6 3.70 -5.78 15.01
CA ILE A 6 2.69 -6.15 14.03
C ILE A 6 2.08 -7.52 14.39
N LEU A 7 0.89 -7.77 13.84
CA LEU A 7 0.27 -9.09 13.83
C LEU A 7 0.20 -9.58 12.39
N ILE A 8 0.43 -10.87 12.19
CA ILE A 8 0.38 -11.53 10.88
C ILE A 8 -0.71 -12.59 10.90
N GLU A 9 -1.57 -12.56 9.90
CA GLU A 9 -2.59 -13.56 9.62
C GLU A 9 -2.48 -13.99 8.16
N GLN A 10 -2.73 -15.24 7.88
CA GLN A 10 -2.94 -15.75 6.53
C GLN A 10 -4.34 -16.34 6.45
N ASP A 11 -5.12 -15.85 5.49
CA ASP A 11 -6.47 -16.30 5.20
C ASP A 11 -6.49 -16.81 3.76
N GLU A 12 -6.43 -18.13 3.58
CA GLU A 12 -6.22 -18.78 2.27
C GLU A 12 -5.01 -18.19 1.53
N ARG A 13 -5.25 -17.40 0.47
CA ARG A 13 -4.22 -16.77 -0.36
C ARG A 13 -4.02 -15.28 -0.07
N VAL A 14 -4.54 -14.81 1.05
CA VAL A 14 -4.43 -13.41 1.49
C VAL A 14 -3.56 -13.33 2.74
N GLY A 15 -2.46 -12.58 2.67
CA GLY A 15 -1.67 -12.19 3.83
C GLY A 15 -2.22 -10.91 4.44
N VAL A 16 -2.31 -10.84 5.78
CA VAL A 16 -2.75 -9.65 6.50
C VAL A 16 -1.66 -9.20 7.46
N ILE A 17 -1.21 -7.96 7.32
CA ILE A 17 -0.28 -7.28 8.22
C ILE A 17 -1.05 -6.24 9.01
N THR A 18 -1.18 -6.43 10.31
CA THR A 18 -1.85 -5.48 11.20
C THR A 18 -0.82 -4.75 12.05
N LEU A 19 -0.69 -3.44 11.87
CA LEU A 19 0.12 -2.58 12.75
C LEU A 19 -0.45 -2.65 14.16
N ASN A 20 0.35 -3.04 15.16
CA ASN A 20 -0.13 -3.35 16.50
C ASN A 20 0.61 -2.58 17.61
N ARG A 21 0.57 -1.26 17.52
CA ARG A 21 0.99 -0.33 18.56
C ARG A 21 -0.15 0.64 18.93
N PRO A 22 -1.36 0.16 19.28
CA PRO A 22 -2.55 1.03 19.44
C PRO A 22 -2.38 2.10 20.51
N ALA A 23 -1.60 1.85 21.58
CA ALA A 23 -1.28 2.83 22.60
C ALA A 23 -0.47 4.03 22.07
N ALA A 24 0.28 3.83 20.96
CA ALA A 24 1.02 4.87 20.25
C ALA A 24 0.33 5.27 18.93
N LEU A 25 -0.98 5.01 18.76
CA LEU A 25 -1.73 5.23 17.52
C LEU A 25 -1.04 4.61 16.29
N ASN A 26 -0.41 3.46 16.47
CA ASN A 26 0.33 2.72 15.44
C ASN A 26 1.47 3.54 14.80
N ALA A 27 2.10 4.45 15.55
CA ALA A 27 3.23 5.24 15.06
C ALA A 27 4.37 4.33 14.57
N LEU A 28 4.94 4.72 13.42
CA LEU A 28 5.96 3.96 12.70
C LEU A 28 7.35 4.29 13.26
N ASN A 29 7.96 3.35 13.97
CA ASN A 29 9.35 3.39 14.39
C ASN A 29 10.19 2.42 13.53
N SER A 30 11.49 2.37 13.76
CA SER A 30 12.42 1.49 13.02
C SER A 30 12.08 0.01 13.14
N GLN A 31 11.52 -0.42 14.28
CA GLN A 31 11.09 -1.80 14.48
C GLN A 31 9.86 -2.12 13.62
N VAL A 32 8.83 -1.26 13.61
CA VAL A 32 7.66 -1.41 12.72
C VAL A 32 8.10 -1.49 11.25
N MET A 33 9.03 -0.60 10.84
CA MET A 33 9.56 -0.60 9.48
C MET A 33 10.22 -1.94 9.13
N THR A 34 11.07 -2.44 10.02
CA THR A 34 11.76 -3.72 9.82
C THR A 34 10.76 -4.88 9.76
N GLU A 35 9.81 -4.93 10.68
CA GLU A 35 8.85 -6.02 10.76
C GLU A 35 7.87 -6.01 9.58
N VAL A 36 7.33 -4.86 9.18
CA VAL A 36 6.43 -4.73 8.03
C VAL A 36 7.13 -5.11 6.72
N THR A 37 8.36 -4.61 6.52
CA THR A 37 9.10 -4.90 5.29
C THR A 37 9.52 -6.37 5.21
N THR A 38 9.85 -6.99 6.32
CA THR A 38 10.18 -8.42 6.41
C THR A 38 8.94 -9.28 6.13
N ALA A 39 7.83 -9.03 6.81
CA ALA A 39 6.59 -9.77 6.62
C ALA A 39 6.05 -9.63 5.18
N ALA A 40 6.12 -8.44 4.61
CA ALA A 40 5.70 -8.20 3.22
C ALA A 40 6.58 -8.96 2.22
N ALA A 41 7.89 -9.06 2.47
CA ALA A 41 8.81 -9.84 1.65
C ALA A 41 8.54 -11.35 1.77
N GLU A 42 8.29 -11.85 2.99
CA GLU A 42 7.92 -13.26 3.22
C GLU A 42 6.63 -13.61 2.46
N PHE A 43 5.60 -12.76 2.51
CA PHE A 43 4.38 -12.94 1.71
C PHE A 43 4.60 -12.81 0.20
N ASP A 44 5.49 -11.91 -0.25
CA ASP A 44 5.80 -11.78 -1.68
C ASP A 44 6.53 -13.01 -2.23
N ASP A 45 7.34 -13.67 -1.43
CA ASP A 45 8.08 -14.87 -1.83
C ASP A 45 7.22 -16.15 -1.72
N ASP A 46 6.16 -16.15 -0.92
CA ASP A 46 5.26 -17.29 -0.80
C ASP A 46 4.37 -17.44 -2.06
N PRO A 47 4.47 -18.55 -2.83
CA PRO A 47 3.60 -18.79 -3.98
C PRO A 47 2.13 -19.00 -3.60
N GLY A 48 1.85 -19.30 -2.34
CA GLY A 48 0.50 -19.43 -1.80
C GLY A 48 -0.21 -18.08 -1.63
N ILE A 49 0.51 -16.96 -1.59
CA ILE A 49 -0.06 -15.62 -1.39
C ILE A 49 -0.28 -14.91 -2.72
N GLY A 50 -1.50 -14.40 -2.92
CA GLY A 50 -1.92 -13.64 -4.10
C GLY A 50 -2.24 -12.16 -3.84
N ALA A 51 -2.48 -11.77 -2.58
CA ALA A 51 -2.70 -10.39 -2.17
C ALA A 51 -2.28 -10.16 -0.72
N ILE A 52 -1.90 -8.92 -0.37
CA ILE A 52 -1.50 -8.53 0.98
C ILE A 52 -2.36 -7.36 1.44
N ILE A 53 -2.93 -7.44 2.64
CA ILE A 53 -3.65 -6.35 3.30
C ILE A 53 -2.75 -5.75 4.38
N VAL A 54 -2.70 -4.42 4.47
CA VAL A 54 -2.10 -3.68 5.59
C VAL A 54 -3.21 -2.90 6.29
N THR A 55 -3.30 -3.04 7.62
CA THR A 55 -4.30 -2.32 8.44
C THR A 55 -3.72 -1.96 9.80
N GLY A 56 -4.48 -1.21 10.62
CA GLY A 56 -4.07 -0.80 11.96
C GLY A 56 -4.99 -1.36 13.05
N ALA A 57 -4.43 -1.86 14.14
CA ALA A 57 -5.17 -2.31 15.31
C ALA A 57 -5.77 -1.13 16.10
N GLY A 58 -6.85 -1.38 16.85
CA GLY A 58 -7.43 -0.47 17.84
C GLY A 58 -8.42 0.56 17.29
N GLY A 59 -8.70 0.59 15.98
CA GLY A 59 -9.77 1.40 15.35
C GLY A 59 -9.59 2.92 15.37
N LYS A 60 -8.63 3.46 16.14
CA LYS A 60 -8.40 4.91 16.24
C LYS A 60 -7.48 5.44 15.14
N ALA A 61 -6.55 4.64 14.70
CA ALA A 61 -5.59 5.02 13.67
C ALA A 61 -5.14 3.80 12.87
N PHE A 62 -5.03 3.96 11.57
CA PHE A 62 -4.20 3.11 10.73
C PHE A 62 -2.73 3.27 11.18
N ALA A 63 -2.19 4.48 11.06
CA ALA A 63 -0.91 4.90 11.64
C ALA A 63 -0.86 6.44 11.71
N ALA A 64 -0.54 7.00 12.87
CA ALA A 64 -0.56 8.45 13.09
C ALA A 64 0.76 9.17 12.71
N GLY A 65 1.64 8.50 11.96
CA GLY A 65 2.90 9.06 11.47
C GLY A 65 4.13 8.31 11.96
N ALA A 66 5.30 8.89 11.74
CA ALA A 66 6.55 8.40 12.30
C ALA A 66 6.58 8.58 13.82
N ASP A 67 7.34 7.76 14.52
CA ASP A 67 7.52 7.88 15.98
C ASP A 67 8.46 9.07 16.29
N ILE A 68 7.84 10.20 16.66
CA ILE A 68 8.57 11.45 16.92
C ILE A 68 9.59 11.32 18.05
N LYS A 69 9.36 10.42 19.00
CA LYS A 69 10.33 10.19 20.09
C LYS A 69 11.63 9.61 19.60
N GLU A 70 11.56 8.75 18.58
CA GLU A 70 12.75 8.18 17.93
C GLU A 70 13.49 9.24 17.10
N MET A 71 12.77 10.17 16.46
CA MET A 71 13.34 11.16 15.55
C MET A 71 13.90 12.40 16.25
N ALA A 72 13.34 12.80 17.39
CA ALA A 72 13.57 14.13 17.98
C ALA A 72 15.03 14.43 18.36
N ALA A 73 15.84 13.40 18.60
CA ALA A 73 17.24 13.53 18.97
C ALA A 73 18.22 13.36 17.79
N LEU A 74 17.72 13.03 16.58
CA LEU A 74 18.56 12.74 15.42
C LEU A 74 19.09 14.04 14.80
N SER A 75 20.38 14.04 14.46
CA SER A 75 21.01 15.09 13.66
C SER A 75 20.89 14.79 12.15
N PHE A 76 21.23 15.78 11.31
CA PHE A 76 21.35 15.57 9.87
C PHE A 76 22.30 14.41 9.52
N ALA A 77 23.44 14.32 10.21
CA ALA A 77 24.43 13.27 9.95
C ALA A 77 23.85 11.87 10.24
N ASP A 78 23.06 11.73 11.33
CA ASP A 78 22.43 10.47 11.71
C ASP A 78 21.40 10.04 10.68
N VAL A 79 20.48 10.94 10.30
CA VAL A 79 19.41 10.67 9.33
C VAL A 79 19.99 10.34 7.95
N TYR A 80 21.03 11.09 7.52
CA TYR A 80 21.67 10.91 6.23
C TYR A 80 22.46 9.59 6.16
N ALA A 81 23.27 9.28 7.17
CA ALA A 81 24.08 8.08 7.20
C ALA A 81 23.24 6.79 7.29
N ALA A 82 22.11 6.85 8.00
CA ALA A 82 21.19 5.72 8.16
C ALA A 82 20.23 5.53 6.96
N ASP A 83 20.16 6.48 6.01
CA ASP A 83 19.06 6.52 5.02
C ASP A 83 17.70 6.26 5.68
N PHE A 84 17.37 7.11 6.66
CA PHE A 84 16.45 6.83 7.78
C PHE A 84 15.10 6.20 7.37
N PHE A 85 14.55 6.57 6.21
CA PHE A 85 13.31 5.98 5.67
C PHE A 85 13.54 5.09 4.46
N GLY A 86 14.80 4.90 4.02
CA GLY A 86 15.11 4.20 2.77
C GLY A 86 14.63 2.75 2.73
N ALA A 87 14.59 2.07 3.89
CA ALA A 87 14.14 0.69 3.97
C ALA A 87 12.65 0.49 3.58
N TRP A 88 11.81 1.52 3.66
CA TRP A 88 10.43 1.45 3.17
C TRP A 88 10.33 1.20 1.65
N SER A 89 11.39 1.50 0.90
CA SER A 89 11.48 1.14 -0.52
C SER A 89 11.31 -0.37 -0.77
N LYS A 90 11.70 -1.22 0.21
CA LYS A 90 11.49 -2.67 0.14
C LYS A 90 10.02 -3.03 0.13
N PHE A 91 9.19 -2.33 0.93
CA PHE A 91 7.74 -2.53 0.91
C PHE A 91 7.13 -2.07 -0.42
N ALA A 92 7.54 -0.89 -0.92
CA ALA A 92 7.07 -0.38 -2.21
C ALA A 92 7.48 -1.26 -3.41
N ALA A 93 8.55 -2.07 -3.26
CA ALA A 93 9.04 -3.00 -4.28
C ALA A 93 8.36 -4.37 -4.27
N VAL A 94 7.45 -4.65 -3.33
CA VAL A 94 6.67 -5.90 -3.28
C VAL A 94 5.87 -6.07 -4.57
N ARG A 95 6.00 -7.22 -5.20
CA ARG A 95 5.34 -7.53 -6.49
C ARG A 95 3.90 -8.00 -6.32
N THR A 96 3.62 -8.69 -5.22
CA THR A 96 2.25 -9.12 -4.87
C THR A 96 1.37 -7.89 -4.63
N PRO A 97 0.15 -7.82 -5.17
CA PRO A 97 -0.77 -6.70 -4.95
C PRO A 97 -1.02 -6.44 -3.47
N THR A 98 -1.00 -5.15 -3.09
CA THR A 98 -1.14 -4.67 -1.72
C THR A 98 -2.37 -3.78 -1.56
N ILE A 99 -3.08 -3.92 -0.44
CA ILE A 99 -4.29 -3.18 -0.11
C ILE A 99 -4.11 -2.52 1.26
N ALA A 100 -4.26 -1.19 1.33
CA ALA A 100 -4.37 -0.50 2.60
C ALA A 100 -5.84 -0.43 3.04
N ALA A 101 -6.16 -0.99 4.20
CA ALA A 101 -7.46 -0.86 4.87
C ALA A 101 -7.34 0.19 5.97
N VAL A 102 -7.80 1.41 5.70
CA VAL A 102 -7.52 2.61 6.49
C VAL A 102 -8.72 3.03 7.32
N ALA A 103 -8.64 2.89 8.65
CA ALA A 103 -9.61 3.45 9.59
C ALA A 103 -8.95 4.49 10.50
N GLY A 104 -9.69 5.53 10.88
CA GLY A 104 -9.19 6.60 11.75
C GLY A 104 -8.03 7.37 11.10
N TYR A 105 -7.01 7.69 11.87
CA TYR A 105 -5.91 8.53 11.42
C TYR A 105 -4.89 7.76 10.56
N ALA A 106 -4.64 8.24 9.34
CA ALA A 106 -3.50 7.91 8.50
C ALA A 106 -2.73 9.20 8.19
N LEU A 107 -1.76 9.55 9.03
CA LEU A 107 -1.09 10.85 8.97
C LEU A 107 0.40 10.70 8.74
N GLY A 108 1.00 11.65 8.02
CA GLY A 108 2.43 11.64 7.73
C GLY A 108 2.90 10.29 7.18
N GLY A 109 3.89 9.68 7.81
CA GLY A 109 4.38 8.36 7.44
C GLY A 109 3.30 7.28 7.34
N GLY A 110 2.23 7.36 8.14
CA GLY A 110 1.09 6.46 8.04
C GLY A 110 0.29 6.66 6.74
N CYS A 111 0.09 7.89 6.31
CA CYS A 111 -0.50 8.20 5.01
C CYS A 111 0.43 7.78 3.87
N GLU A 112 1.74 7.96 4.05
CA GLU A 112 2.75 7.54 3.09
C GLU A 112 2.79 6.03 2.90
N LEU A 113 2.72 5.25 4.00
CA LEU A 113 2.60 3.79 3.95
C LEU A 113 1.31 3.34 3.23
N ALA A 114 0.18 3.98 3.54
CA ALA A 114 -1.07 3.71 2.84
C ALA A 114 -0.96 3.97 1.33
N MET A 115 -0.30 5.07 0.92
CA MET A 115 -0.06 5.42 -0.49
C MET A 115 1.00 4.53 -1.18
N MET A 116 1.78 3.74 -0.45
CA MET A 116 2.65 2.71 -1.03
C MET A 116 1.87 1.48 -1.47
N CYS A 117 0.68 1.26 -0.92
CA CYS A 117 -0.20 0.19 -1.35
C CYS A 117 -0.85 0.49 -2.70
N ASP A 118 -1.23 -0.58 -3.43
CA ASP A 118 -1.82 -0.45 -4.78
C ASP A 118 -3.28 -0.02 -4.74
N VAL A 119 -4.01 -0.44 -3.71
CA VAL A 119 -5.43 -0.11 -3.50
C VAL A 119 -5.60 0.47 -2.10
N LEU A 120 -6.19 1.65 -2.01
CA LEU A 120 -6.61 2.25 -0.74
C LEU A 120 -8.13 2.09 -0.57
N ILE A 121 -8.54 1.43 0.51
CA ILE A 121 -9.92 1.39 0.99
C ILE A 121 -9.99 2.13 2.31
N ALA A 122 -10.86 3.11 2.43
CA ALA A 122 -11.00 3.91 3.63
C ALA A 122 -12.32 3.62 4.35
N ALA A 123 -12.27 3.57 5.67
CA ALA A 123 -13.48 3.72 6.48
C ALA A 123 -14.00 5.16 6.39
N ASP A 124 -15.31 5.35 6.58
CA ASP A 124 -15.96 6.66 6.60
C ASP A 124 -15.40 7.62 7.66
N ASN A 125 -14.82 7.07 8.74
CA ASN A 125 -14.17 7.82 9.81
C ASN A 125 -12.69 8.16 9.50
N ALA A 126 -12.14 7.74 8.36
CA ALA A 126 -10.72 7.93 8.04
C ALA A 126 -10.36 9.42 7.85
N LYS A 127 -9.16 9.77 8.33
CA LYS A 127 -8.54 11.09 8.19
C LYS A 127 -7.14 10.90 7.65
N LEU A 128 -6.91 11.37 6.43
CA LEU A 128 -5.62 11.28 5.75
C LEU A 128 -4.94 12.65 5.71
N GLY A 129 -3.61 12.69 5.81
CA GLY A 129 -2.91 13.99 5.78
C GLY A 129 -1.40 13.88 5.85
N GLN A 130 -0.74 15.01 5.53
CA GLN A 130 0.72 15.17 5.60
C GLN A 130 1.03 16.38 6.50
N PRO A 131 0.91 16.25 7.84
CA PRO A 131 1.03 17.37 8.77
C PRO A 131 2.46 17.68 9.21
N GLU A 132 3.48 17.13 8.56
CA GLU A 132 4.91 17.22 8.93
C GLU A 132 5.39 18.66 9.05
N ILE A 133 4.80 19.58 8.30
CA ILE A 133 5.11 21.02 8.38
C ILE A 133 4.93 21.60 9.79
N LYS A 134 4.01 21.03 10.58
CA LYS A 134 3.78 21.44 11.99
C LYS A 134 4.93 21.06 12.91
N LEU A 135 5.80 20.14 12.45
CA LEU A 135 7.01 19.70 13.15
C LEU A 135 8.29 20.34 12.59
N GLY A 136 8.15 21.24 11.60
CA GLY A 136 9.29 21.90 10.96
C GLY A 136 10.03 21.01 9.95
N VAL A 137 9.40 19.92 9.49
CA VAL A 137 9.93 19.02 8.46
C VAL A 137 8.95 18.86 7.30
N LEU A 138 9.35 18.11 6.29
CA LEU A 138 8.52 17.75 5.13
C LEU A 138 8.26 16.24 5.12
N PRO A 139 7.30 15.74 4.32
CA PRO A 139 7.09 14.30 4.12
C PRO A 139 8.37 13.63 3.62
N GLY A 140 8.80 12.53 4.26
CA GLY A 140 10.10 11.89 4.01
C GLY A 140 10.04 10.49 3.40
N MET A 141 8.85 9.87 3.34
CA MET A 141 8.66 8.52 2.79
C MET A 141 7.97 8.52 1.42
N GLY A 142 7.93 9.67 0.73
CA GLY A 142 7.34 9.82 -0.59
C GLY A 142 6.00 10.56 -0.62
N GLY A 143 5.53 11.11 0.52
CA GLY A 143 4.24 11.81 0.61
C GLY A 143 4.11 12.97 -0.37
N SER A 144 5.12 13.82 -0.48
CA SER A 144 5.13 14.93 -1.45
C SER A 144 5.02 14.45 -2.91
N GLN A 145 5.52 13.26 -3.21
CA GLN A 145 5.54 12.69 -4.56
C GLN A 145 4.24 11.94 -4.88
N ARG A 146 3.87 10.95 -4.03
CA ARG A 146 2.69 10.11 -4.26
C ARG A 146 1.39 10.90 -4.12
N LEU A 147 1.26 11.73 -3.08
CA LEU A 147 0.07 12.56 -2.90
C LEU A 147 -0.16 13.50 -4.08
N THR A 148 0.91 14.19 -4.54
CA THR A 148 0.82 15.10 -5.68
C THR A 148 0.39 14.39 -6.96
N ARG A 149 0.87 13.16 -7.19
CA ARG A 149 0.46 12.36 -8.35
C ARG A 149 -0.99 11.89 -8.26
N ALA A 150 -1.45 11.56 -7.05
CA ALA A 150 -2.81 11.06 -6.83
C ALA A 150 -3.87 12.17 -6.93
N ILE A 151 -3.67 13.32 -6.26
CA ILE A 151 -4.72 14.34 -6.09
C ILE A 151 -4.43 15.67 -6.80
N GLY A 152 -3.33 15.75 -7.52
CA GLY A 152 -2.88 16.93 -8.22
C GLY A 152 -2.21 17.97 -7.31
N LYS A 153 -1.41 18.86 -7.94
CA LYS A 153 -0.54 19.83 -7.25
C LYS A 153 -1.30 20.77 -6.32
N ALA A 154 -2.43 21.31 -6.75
CA ALA A 154 -3.15 22.35 -5.99
C ALA A 154 -3.59 21.82 -4.62
N LYS A 155 -4.21 20.63 -4.58
CA LYS A 155 -4.72 20.05 -3.34
C LYS A 155 -3.58 19.50 -2.48
N ALA A 156 -2.55 18.89 -3.07
CA ALA A 156 -1.37 18.43 -2.35
C ALA A 156 -0.63 19.59 -1.66
N MET A 157 -0.45 20.73 -2.35
CA MET A 157 0.15 21.94 -1.76
C MET A 157 -0.67 22.47 -0.58
N ASP A 158 -1.99 22.55 -0.72
CA ASP A 158 -2.87 22.99 0.36
C ASP A 158 -2.69 22.07 1.60
N MET A 159 -2.74 20.77 1.42
CA MET A 159 -2.60 19.81 2.52
C MET A 159 -1.21 19.86 3.17
N ILE A 160 -0.14 19.87 2.38
CA ILE A 160 1.23 19.82 2.89
C ILE A 160 1.62 21.13 3.57
N LEU A 161 1.28 22.29 2.97
CA LEU A 161 1.70 23.59 3.50
C LEU A 161 0.85 24.05 4.69
N THR A 162 -0.41 23.63 4.80
CA THR A 162 -1.27 23.95 5.94
C THR A 162 -1.24 22.86 7.02
N GLY A 163 -0.82 21.65 6.66
CA GLY A 163 -0.88 20.49 7.54
C GLY A 163 -2.32 20.08 7.89
N ARG A 164 -3.32 20.45 7.02
CA ARG A 164 -4.69 20.00 7.22
C ARG A 164 -4.87 18.54 6.88
N ASN A 165 -5.88 17.94 7.45
CA ASN A 165 -6.33 16.60 7.10
C ASN A 165 -7.44 16.66 6.04
N MET A 166 -7.57 15.56 5.31
CA MET A 166 -8.62 15.25 4.36
C MET A 166 -9.51 14.16 4.96
N ASP A 167 -10.82 14.27 4.87
CA ASP A 167 -11.71 13.18 5.23
C ASP A 167 -11.81 12.12 4.12
N ALA A 168 -12.42 10.98 4.45
CA ALA A 168 -12.54 9.85 3.54
C ALA A 168 -13.27 10.24 2.24
N GLY A 169 -14.37 10.99 2.33
CA GLY A 169 -15.15 11.41 1.17
C GLY A 169 -14.40 12.41 0.28
N GLU A 170 -13.61 13.33 0.86
CA GLU A 170 -12.72 14.19 0.09
C GLU A 170 -11.62 13.38 -0.60
N ALA A 171 -11.06 12.39 0.10
CA ALA A 171 -10.01 11.53 -0.42
C ALA A 171 -10.50 10.70 -1.63
N GLU A 172 -11.70 10.14 -1.56
CA GLU A 172 -12.32 9.41 -2.66
C GLU A 172 -12.57 10.33 -3.86
N ARG A 173 -13.24 11.47 -3.66
CA ARG A 173 -13.49 12.43 -4.74
C ARG A 173 -12.21 13.01 -5.38
N SER A 174 -11.11 12.96 -4.66
CA SER A 174 -9.80 13.43 -5.14
C SER A 174 -8.99 12.35 -5.86
N GLY A 175 -9.43 11.09 -5.82
CA GLY A 175 -8.72 9.98 -6.43
C GLY A 175 -7.59 9.39 -5.56
N LEU A 176 -7.51 9.74 -4.28
CA LEU A 176 -6.55 9.15 -3.36
C LEU A 176 -7.02 7.78 -2.84
N VAL A 177 -8.32 7.62 -2.64
CA VAL A 177 -8.96 6.41 -2.10
C VAL A 177 -9.86 5.81 -3.17
N SER A 178 -9.78 4.50 -3.35
CA SER A 178 -10.56 3.78 -4.38
C SER A 178 -12.03 3.64 -4.01
N ARG A 179 -12.34 3.52 -2.72
CA ARG A 179 -13.72 3.44 -2.18
C ARG A 179 -13.76 3.75 -0.69
N VAL A 180 -14.92 4.23 -0.24
CA VAL A 180 -15.22 4.48 1.17
C VAL A 180 -16.32 3.54 1.63
N VAL A 181 -16.15 2.93 2.81
CA VAL A 181 -17.12 1.99 3.40
C VAL A 181 -17.35 2.34 4.88
N PRO A 182 -18.44 1.87 5.51
CA PRO A 182 -18.62 1.97 6.95
C PRO A 182 -17.42 1.35 7.71
N ALA A 183 -17.05 1.93 8.85
CA ALA A 183 -15.87 1.47 9.60
C ALA A 183 -15.95 -0.01 9.99
N ASP A 184 -17.13 -0.50 10.33
CA ASP A 184 -17.35 -1.90 10.71
C ASP A 184 -17.21 -2.87 9.53
N ASP A 185 -17.35 -2.39 8.29
CA ASP A 185 -17.25 -3.20 7.07
C ASP A 185 -15.85 -3.16 6.43
N LEU A 186 -14.93 -2.31 6.94
CA LEU A 186 -13.64 -2.05 6.30
C LEU A 186 -12.82 -3.31 6.04
N LEU A 187 -12.63 -4.13 7.07
CA LEU A 187 -11.76 -5.31 6.94
C LEU A 187 -12.42 -6.40 6.08
N SER A 188 -13.74 -6.58 6.16
CA SER A 188 -14.48 -7.51 5.33
C SER A 188 -14.42 -7.12 3.85
N GLU A 189 -14.56 -5.83 3.55
CA GLU A 189 -14.42 -5.30 2.17
C GLU A 189 -12.99 -5.46 1.64
N ALA A 190 -11.98 -5.13 2.46
CA ALA A 190 -10.58 -5.33 2.09
C ALA A 190 -10.27 -6.81 1.81
N LYS A 191 -10.77 -7.74 2.64
CA LYS A 191 -10.63 -9.18 2.43
C LYS A 191 -11.36 -9.63 1.15
N ALA A 192 -12.55 -9.14 0.86
CA ALA A 192 -13.29 -9.46 -0.37
C ALA A 192 -12.51 -9.03 -1.63
N VAL A 193 -11.95 -7.81 -1.63
CA VAL A 193 -11.10 -7.33 -2.72
C VAL A 193 -9.82 -8.18 -2.85
N ALA A 194 -9.15 -8.45 -1.73
CA ALA A 194 -7.93 -9.25 -1.71
C ALA A 194 -8.18 -10.68 -2.22
N THR A 195 -9.28 -11.31 -1.80
CA THR A 195 -9.70 -12.63 -2.27
C THR A 195 -9.93 -12.61 -3.78
N THR A 196 -10.65 -11.61 -4.29
CA THR A 196 -10.86 -11.45 -5.72
C THR A 196 -9.54 -11.37 -6.49
N ILE A 197 -8.59 -10.55 -6.00
CA ILE A 197 -7.26 -10.41 -6.63
C ILE A 197 -6.48 -11.73 -6.53
N SER A 198 -6.51 -12.40 -5.38
CA SER A 198 -5.73 -13.63 -5.12
C SER A 198 -6.20 -14.82 -5.96
N GLN A 199 -7.45 -14.80 -6.43
CA GLN A 199 -8.01 -15.81 -7.35
C GLN A 199 -7.61 -15.56 -8.81
N MET A 200 -7.10 -14.39 -9.17
CA MET A 200 -6.57 -14.12 -10.51
C MET A 200 -5.18 -14.78 -10.69
N SER A 201 -4.75 -14.94 -11.94
CA SER A 201 -3.39 -15.40 -12.23
C SER A 201 -2.35 -14.51 -11.53
N ARG A 202 -1.53 -15.10 -10.66
CA ARG A 202 -0.50 -14.36 -9.89
C ARG A 202 0.50 -13.65 -10.79
N SER A 203 0.93 -14.32 -11.89
CA SER A 203 1.84 -13.71 -12.85
C SER A 203 1.21 -12.53 -13.57
N ALA A 204 -0.05 -12.64 -14.02
CA ALA A 204 -0.77 -11.55 -14.66
C ALA A 204 -1.01 -10.37 -13.70
N SER A 205 -1.40 -10.62 -12.45
CA SER A 205 -1.60 -9.58 -11.43
C SER A 205 -0.31 -8.80 -11.15
N ARG A 206 0.84 -9.48 -11.06
CA ARG A 206 2.16 -8.85 -10.87
C ARG A 206 2.57 -8.01 -12.10
N MET A 207 2.37 -8.52 -13.31
CA MET A 207 2.63 -7.78 -14.55
C MET A 207 1.72 -6.56 -14.68
N ALA A 208 0.45 -6.68 -14.31
CA ALA A 208 -0.49 -5.56 -14.32
C ALA A 208 -0.08 -4.46 -13.32
N LYS A 209 0.29 -4.84 -12.08
CA LYS A 209 0.83 -3.91 -11.08
C LYS A 209 2.08 -3.19 -11.61
N GLU A 210 3.02 -3.93 -12.19
CA GLU A 210 4.24 -3.34 -12.77
C GLU A 210 3.89 -2.34 -13.89
N ALA A 211 2.98 -2.70 -14.81
CA ALA A 211 2.58 -1.82 -15.90
C ALA A 211 1.94 -0.52 -15.41
N VAL A 212 1.03 -0.61 -14.42
CA VAL A 212 0.38 0.57 -13.83
C VAL A 212 1.39 1.46 -13.11
N ASN A 213 2.28 0.89 -12.30
CA ASN A 213 3.30 1.67 -11.59
C ASN A 213 4.27 2.36 -12.56
N ARG A 214 4.57 1.74 -13.71
CA ARG A 214 5.42 2.31 -14.76
C ARG A 214 4.87 3.62 -15.33
N ALA A 215 3.55 3.83 -15.29
CA ALA A 215 2.93 5.08 -15.76
C ALA A 215 3.41 6.35 -15.01
N PHE A 216 3.88 6.18 -13.76
CA PHE A 216 4.40 7.27 -12.95
C PHE A 216 5.91 7.49 -13.06
N GLU A 217 6.62 6.61 -13.77
CA GLU A 217 8.09 6.58 -13.82
C GLU A 217 8.65 6.87 -15.21
N THR A 218 7.81 6.81 -16.27
CA THR A 218 8.28 6.94 -17.65
C THR A 218 7.41 7.87 -18.48
N THR A 219 7.87 8.18 -19.71
CA THR A 219 7.01 8.83 -20.72
C THR A 219 5.95 7.85 -21.22
N LEU A 220 4.84 8.38 -21.78
CA LEU A 220 3.77 7.54 -22.33
C LEU A 220 4.30 6.55 -23.39
N ALA A 221 5.23 6.97 -24.23
CA ALA A 221 5.78 6.10 -25.28
C ALA A 221 6.53 4.90 -24.70
N GLU A 222 7.39 5.14 -23.71
CA GLU A 222 8.13 4.06 -23.02
C GLU A 222 7.19 3.20 -22.16
N GLY A 223 6.19 3.80 -21.52
CA GLY A 223 5.17 3.07 -20.77
C GLY A 223 4.41 2.09 -21.65
N LEU A 224 3.92 2.54 -22.82
CA LEU A 224 3.24 1.69 -23.80
C LEU A 224 4.13 0.57 -24.36
N LEU A 225 5.42 0.84 -24.56
CA LEU A 225 6.38 -0.18 -24.98
C LEU A 225 6.58 -1.25 -23.91
N SER A 226 6.73 -0.84 -22.64
CA SER A 226 6.86 -1.73 -21.49
C SER A 226 5.59 -2.59 -21.30
N GLU A 227 4.40 -1.97 -21.30
CA GLU A 227 3.11 -2.66 -21.19
C GLU A 227 2.96 -3.74 -22.28
N ARG A 228 3.28 -3.41 -23.53
CA ARG A 228 3.21 -4.37 -24.66
C ARG A 228 4.16 -5.56 -24.45
N ARG A 229 5.35 -5.33 -23.91
CA ARG A 229 6.30 -6.41 -23.59
C ARG A 229 5.77 -7.32 -22.47
N LEU A 230 5.20 -6.74 -21.41
CA LEU A 230 4.55 -7.49 -20.34
C LEU A 230 3.35 -8.29 -20.86
N PHE A 231 2.52 -7.67 -21.70
CA PHE A 231 1.41 -8.36 -22.36
C PHE A 231 1.88 -9.54 -23.21
N HIS A 232 2.93 -9.38 -24.04
CA HIS A 232 3.49 -10.50 -24.81
C HIS A 232 4.03 -11.60 -23.88
N SER A 233 4.67 -11.22 -22.78
CA SER A 233 5.23 -12.17 -21.81
C SER A 233 4.15 -13.01 -21.13
N SER A 234 2.92 -12.47 -20.96
CA SER A 234 1.82 -13.23 -20.39
C SER A 234 1.45 -14.47 -21.20
N PHE A 235 1.68 -14.47 -22.53
CA PHE A 235 1.43 -15.61 -23.40
C PHE A 235 2.41 -16.79 -23.19
N ALA A 236 3.45 -16.60 -22.39
CA ALA A 236 4.35 -17.68 -21.98
C ALA A 236 3.87 -18.40 -20.72
N THR A 237 2.75 -17.97 -20.11
CA THR A 237 2.23 -18.55 -18.84
C THR A 237 1.17 -19.61 -19.10
N ALA A 238 1.13 -20.65 -18.26
CA ALA A 238 0.06 -21.65 -18.30
C ALA A 238 -1.32 -21.03 -17.99
N ASP A 239 -1.35 -20.03 -17.11
CA ASP A 239 -2.58 -19.34 -16.71
C ASP A 239 -3.23 -18.57 -17.86
N GLN A 240 -2.44 -18.01 -18.79
CA GLN A 240 -3.00 -17.37 -19.99
C GLN A 240 -3.75 -18.38 -20.86
N THR A 241 -3.15 -19.56 -21.09
CA THR A 241 -3.78 -20.63 -21.88
C THR A 241 -5.07 -21.11 -21.22
N GLU A 242 -5.02 -21.37 -19.91
CA GLU A 242 -6.19 -21.77 -19.11
C GLU A 242 -7.27 -20.69 -19.15
N GLY A 243 -6.92 -19.44 -18.89
CA GLY A 243 -7.89 -18.34 -18.84
C GLY A 243 -8.64 -18.17 -20.16
N MET A 244 -7.95 -18.24 -21.31
CA MET A 244 -8.58 -18.15 -22.62
C MET A 244 -9.44 -19.37 -22.95
N ALA A 245 -8.99 -20.59 -22.60
CA ALA A 245 -9.78 -21.80 -22.77
C ALA A 245 -11.05 -21.77 -21.93
N ALA A 246 -10.93 -21.43 -20.66
CA ALA A 246 -12.06 -21.31 -19.73
C ALA A 246 -13.09 -20.30 -20.21
N PHE A 247 -12.63 -19.14 -20.73
CA PHE A 247 -13.54 -18.11 -21.30
C PHE A 247 -14.32 -18.63 -22.51
N ILE A 248 -13.65 -19.33 -23.46
CA ILE A 248 -14.28 -19.90 -24.64
C ILE A 248 -15.29 -20.99 -24.24
N GLU A 249 -14.94 -21.82 -23.27
CA GLU A 249 -15.76 -22.92 -22.74
C GLU A 249 -16.85 -22.45 -21.77
N LYS A 250 -16.89 -21.15 -21.43
CA LYS A 250 -17.83 -20.53 -20.47
C LYS A 250 -17.83 -21.20 -19.08
N ARG A 251 -16.65 -21.54 -18.58
CA ARG A 251 -16.41 -22.06 -17.24
C ARG A 251 -15.49 -21.14 -16.42
N PRO A 252 -15.48 -21.25 -15.12
CA PRO A 252 -14.45 -20.59 -14.30
C PRO A 252 -13.05 -21.11 -14.65
N PRO A 253 -12.02 -20.23 -14.66
CA PRO A 253 -10.64 -20.66 -14.85
C PRO A 253 -10.09 -21.34 -13.59
N ASN A 254 -9.15 -22.27 -13.79
CA ASN A 254 -8.41 -22.92 -12.72
C ASN A 254 -6.94 -22.56 -12.84
N PHE A 255 -6.57 -21.38 -12.33
CA PHE A 255 -5.21 -20.87 -12.44
C PHE A 255 -4.23 -21.66 -11.57
N THR A 256 -3.07 -21.95 -12.13
CA THR A 256 -1.95 -22.62 -11.43
C THR A 256 -0.99 -21.62 -10.80
N HIS A 257 -1.16 -20.33 -11.11
CA HIS A 257 -0.35 -19.21 -10.62
C HIS A 257 1.14 -19.30 -11.02
N ARG A 258 1.41 -19.90 -12.19
CA ARG A 258 2.75 -20.14 -12.78
C ARG A 258 2.88 -19.56 -14.19
#